data_66d2c6712b340ff06b7cc78cbfcda3d2
#
_entry.id   66d2c6712b340ff06b7cc78cbfcda3d2
#
_cell.length_a   1.000
_cell.length_b   1.000
_cell.length_c   1.000
_cell.angle_alpha   90.00
_cell.angle_beta   90.00
_cell.angle_gamma   90.00
#
_symmetry.space_group_name_H-M   'P 1'
#
loop_
_entity.id
_entity.type
_entity.pdbx_description
1 polymer ?
#
loop_
_entity_poly.entity_id
_entity_poly.type
_entity_poly.pdbx_seq_one_letter_code
_entity_poly.pdbx_strand_id
1 'polypeptide(L)'
;MSSLTSAVAAVITDAAGRVLLCQLRQGHRLWCLPGGRIRQAESPMHAAVRDIREETGLETHMVDLLGIYQLTGDACGEDLPDVLMHVFRAEIDGGEPSVNSPGRISRLSWHDPDMLPEPMTPTARAAIADAVAGRSGVLREVQRDKEPELPDADDADAEQPAAALAR
;
A
#
# COMPACT_ATOMS: atom_id res chain seq x y z
N MET A 1 -14.71 17.06 -12.51
CA MET A 1 -13.60 16.45 -13.25
C MET A 1 -12.75 15.67 -12.28
N SER A 2 -12.75 14.38 -12.41
CA SER A 2 -11.82 13.53 -11.63
C SER A 2 -10.39 13.85 -12.05
N SER A 3 -9.53 14.25 -11.11
CA SER A 3 -8.12 14.49 -11.39
C SER A 3 -7.37 13.16 -11.30
N LEU A 4 -6.54 12.86 -12.28
CA LEU A 4 -5.69 11.68 -12.30
C LEU A 4 -4.35 11.99 -11.59
N THR A 5 -3.99 11.19 -10.60
CA THR A 5 -2.71 11.28 -9.92
C THR A 5 -1.79 10.13 -10.39
N SER A 6 -0.55 10.43 -10.70
CA SER A 6 0.46 9.41 -11.04
C SER A 6 1.31 9.07 -9.82
N ALA A 7 1.48 7.79 -9.59
CA ALA A 7 2.27 7.25 -8.49
C ALA A 7 3.09 6.03 -8.93
N VAL A 8 4.04 5.66 -8.11
CA VAL A 8 4.90 4.49 -8.30
C VAL A 8 4.89 3.62 -7.06
N ALA A 9 5.12 2.33 -7.26
CA ALA A 9 5.39 1.39 -6.20
C ALA A 9 6.31 0.28 -6.71
N ALA A 10 6.90 -0.49 -5.82
CA ALA A 10 7.75 -1.60 -6.21
C ALA A 10 7.46 -2.85 -5.38
N VAL A 11 7.47 -3.99 -6.06
CA VAL A 11 7.54 -5.31 -5.44
C VAL A 11 9.02 -5.65 -5.28
N ILE A 12 9.49 -5.60 -4.05
CA ILE A 12 10.86 -5.91 -3.65
C ILE A 12 10.84 -7.25 -2.94
N THR A 13 11.59 -8.22 -3.44
CA THR A 13 11.66 -9.55 -2.85
C THR A 13 13.04 -9.83 -2.30
N ASP A 14 13.11 -10.57 -1.20
CA ASP A 14 14.35 -11.10 -0.67
C ASP A 14 14.71 -12.47 -1.28
N ALA A 15 15.84 -13.04 -0.85
CA ALA A 15 16.30 -14.35 -1.35
C ALA A 15 15.35 -15.50 -0.99
N ALA A 16 14.49 -15.34 0.01
CA ALA A 16 13.45 -16.30 0.40
C ALA A 16 12.12 -16.11 -0.33
N GLY A 17 12.03 -15.10 -1.23
CA GLY A 17 10.79 -14.77 -1.95
C GLY A 17 9.78 -13.97 -1.13
N ARG A 18 10.16 -13.46 0.04
CA ARG A 18 9.30 -12.58 0.85
C ARG A 18 9.26 -11.18 0.26
N VAL A 19 8.14 -10.52 0.40
CA VAL A 19 7.88 -9.17 -0.13
C VAL A 19 8.02 -8.15 0.99
N LEU A 20 8.72 -7.02 0.70
CA LEU A 20 8.83 -5.91 1.63
C LEU A 20 7.56 -5.07 1.60
N LEU A 21 6.95 -4.87 2.75
CA LEU A 21 5.76 -4.06 2.92
C LEU A 21 5.98 -2.92 3.92
N CYS A 22 5.31 -1.81 3.67
CA CYS A 22 5.23 -0.65 4.56
C CYS A 22 3.85 -0.62 5.22
N GLN A 23 3.80 -0.35 6.52
CA GLN A 23 2.53 -0.04 7.19
C GLN A 23 2.40 1.48 7.35
N LEU A 24 1.32 2.04 6.82
CA LEU A 24 1.02 3.46 6.97
C LEU A 24 0.72 3.80 8.43
N ARG A 25 1.16 4.99 8.86
CA ARG A 25 0.95 5.43 10.25
C ARG A 25 -0.47 5.93 10.51
N GLN A 26 -1.07 6.57 9.51
CA GLN A 26 -2.37 7.23 9.63
C GLN A 26 -3.51 6.40 9.04
N GLY A 27 -4.74 6.80 9.32
CA GLY A 27 -5.95 6.12 8.86
C GLY A 27 -6.08 4.72 9.41
N HIS A 28 -6.49 3.79 8.56
CA HIS A 28 -6.67 2.38 8.92
C HIS A 28 -5.37 1.58 9.02
N ARG A 29 -4.21 2.25 8.99
CA ARG A 29 -2.89 1.64 9.08
C ARG A 29 -2.68 0.52 8.04
N LEU A 30 -3.06 0.82 6.80
CA LEU A 30 -2.96 -0.11 5.69
C LEU A 30 -1.52 -0.50 5.41
N TRP A 31 -1.33 -1.77 5.08
CA TRP A 31 -0.10 -2.26 4.50
C TRP A 31 -0.09 -1.97 3.00
N CYS A 32 1.04 -1.51 2.49
CA CYS A 32 1.22 -1.16 1.10
C CYS A 32 2.63 -1.51 0.60
N LEU A 33 2.81 -1.45 -0.70
CA LEU A 33 4.15 -1.51 -1.31
C LEU A 33 4.89 -0.19 -1.06
N PRO A 34 6.23 -0.21 -0.93
CA PRO A 34 7.02 1.01 -0.92
C PRO A 34 6.81 1.80 -2.22
N GLY A 35 6.64 3.10 -2.10
CA GLY A 35 6.41 3.97 -3.22
C GLY A 35 5.72 5.27 -2.83
N GLY A 36 5.36 6.07 -3.80
CA GLY A 36 4.71 7.35 -3.58
C GLY A 36 4.40 8.08 -4.89
N ARG A 37 4.15 9.37 -4.79
CA ARG A 37 3.80 10.20 -5.94
C ARG A 37 5.01 10.49 -6.80
N ILE A 38 4.79 10.55 -8.12
CA ILE A 38 5.78 11.07 -9.06
C ILE A 38 5.80 12.59 -8.90
N ARG A 39 7.00 13.15 -8.71
CA ARG A 39 7.22 14.60 -8.64
C ARG A 39 7.31 15.21 -10.04
N GLN A 40 7.13 16.52 -10.11
CA GLN A 40 7.26 17.24 -11.38
C GLN A 40 8.65 17.00 -12.00
N ALA A 41 8.67 16.76 -13.32
CA ALA A 41 9.87 16.49 -14.11
C ALA A 41 10.67 15.23 -13.72
N GLU A 42 10.05 14.33 -12.98
CA GLU A 42 10.64 13.05 -12.57
C GLU A 42 10.07 11.90 -13.42
N SER A 43 10.91 10.97 -13.83
CA SER A 43 10.42 9.75 -14.48
C SER A 43 9.87 8.77 -13.46
N PRO A 44 8.96 7.86 -13.85
CA PRO A 44 8.46 6.82 -12.93
C PRO A 44 9.57 5.97 -12.30
N MET A 45 10.62 5.64 -13.04
CA MET A 45 11.75 4.87 -12.53
C MET A 45 12.55 5.65 -11.48
N HIS A 46 12.83 6.92 -11.73
CA HIS A 46 13.53 7.77 -10.77
C HIS A 46 12.69 7.99 -9.51
N ALA A 47 11.40 8.21 -9.68
CA ALA A 47 10.46 8.33 -8.56
C ALA A 47 10.48 7.08 -7.67
N ALA A 48 10.44 5.89 -8.26
CA ALA A 48 10.48 4.63 -7.52
C ALA A 48 11.78 4.48 -6.71
N VAL A 49 12.93 4.69 -7.32
CA VAL A 49 14.23 4.61 -6.65
C VAL A 49 14.31 5.61 -5.49
N ARG A 50 13.89 6.85 -5.74
CA ARG A 50 13.89 7.92 -4.73
C ARG A 50 12.95 7.60 -3.56
N ASP A 51 11.70 7.24 -3.84
CA ASP A 51 10.71 6.94 -2.80
C ASP A 51 11.14 5.77 -1.93
N ILE A 52 11.66 4.71 -2.52
CA ILE A 52 12.14 3.54 -1.77
C ILE A 52 13.29 3.95 -0.85
N ARG A 53 14.24 4.74 -1.34
CA ARG A 53 15.34 5.24 -0.51
C ARG A 53 14.83 6.11 0.63
N GLU A 54 13.93 7.06 0.35
CA GLU A 54 13.37 7.97 1.36
C GLU A 54 12.58 7.23 2.44
N GLU A 55 11.83 6.19 2.06
CA GLU A 55 10.97 5.45 2.99
C GLU A 55 11.71 4.35 3.74
N THR A 56 12.63 3.66 3.09
CA THR A 56 13.20 2.41 3.59
C THR A 56 14.71 2.44 3.81
N GLY A 57 15.41 3.43 3.28
CA GLY A 57 16.87 3.49 3.28
C GLY A 57 17.55 2.53 2.31
N LEU A 58 16.80 1.78 1.52
CA LEU A 58 17.35 0.84 0.55
C LEU A 58 17.78 1.52 -0.75
N GLU A 59 18.92 1.10 -1.26
CA GLU A 59 19.32 1.36 -2.64
C GLU A 59 18.80 0.23 -3.52
N THR A 60 18.05 0.57 -4.56
CA THR A 60 17.40 -0.40 -5.43
C THR A 60 17.54 -0.02 -6.89
N HIS A 61 17.42 -1.01 -7.77
CA HIS A 61 17.18 -0.76 -9.19
C HIS A 61 15.89 -1.44 -9.64
N MET A 62 15.24 -0.84 -10.64
CA MET A 62 14.03 -1.39 -11.24
C MET A 62 14.43 -2.42 -12.29
N VAL A 63 13.91 -3.64 -12.17
CA VAL A 63 14.18 -4.74 -13.10
C VAL A 63 13.29 -4.64 -14.33
N ASP A 64 11.99 -4.56 -14.11
CA ASP A 64 10.97 -4.40 -15.14
C ASP A 64 9.70 -3.73 -14.61
N LEU A 65 8.83 -3.33 -15.53
CA LEU A 65 7.50 -2.86 -15.21
C LEU A 65 6.58 -4.08 -15.05
N LEU A 66 6.15 -4.35 -13.83
CA LEU A 66 5.14 -5.37 -13.54
C LEU A 66 3.81 -5.02 -14.20
N GLY A 67 3.35 -3.78 -14.01
CA GLY A 67 2.13 -3.31 -14.61
C GLY A 67 1.72 -1.90 -14.21
N ILE A 68 0.63 -1.47 -14.81
CA ILE A 68 -0.06 -0.24 -14.48
C ILE A 68 -1.42 -0.59 -13.87
N TYR A 69 -1.67 -0.05 -12.69
CA TYR A 69 -2.87 -0.29 -11.90
C TYR A 69 -3.60 1.04 -11.71
N GLN A 70 -4.78 1.14 -12.28
CA GLN A 70 -5.63 2.31 -12.07
C GLN A 70 -6.51 2.06 -10.86
N LEU A 71 -6.25 2.81 -9.79
CA LEU A 71 -7.05 2.77 -8.58
C LEU A 71 -8.21 3.76 -8.71
N THR A 72 -9.42 3.23 -8.68
CA THR A 72 -10.67 3.98 -8.86
C THR A 72 -11.58 3.83 -7.65
N GLY A 73 -12.69 4.55 -7.66
CA GLY A 73 -13.74 4.48 -6.65
C GLY A 73 -13.59 5.49 -5.53
N ASP A 74 -14.70 5.74 -4.86
CA ASP A 74 -14.79 6.67 -3.73
C ASP A 74 -14.47 5.96 -2.42
N ALA A 75 -13.89 6.69 -1.48
CA ALA A 75 -13.75 6.25 -0.11
C ALA A 75 -14.63 7.14 0.79
N CYS A 76 -15.47 6.53 1.60
CA CYS A 76 -16.33 7.22 2.58
C CYS A 76 -17.17 8.37 2.01
N GLY A 77 -17.65 8.24 0.77
CA GLY A 77 -18.47 9.27 0.12
C GLY A 77 -17.69 10.51 -0.32
N GLU A 78 -16.36 10.48 -0.27
CA GLU A 78 -15.51 11.49 -0.84
C GLU A 78 -15.10 11.14 -2.27
N ASP A 79 -15.24 12.11 -3.18
CA ASP A 79 -14.78 11.99 -4.57
C ASP A 79 -13.25 12.11 -4.60
N LEU A 80 -12.56 10.98 -4.48
CA LEU A 80 -11.11 10.92 -4.54
C LEU A 80 -10.61 10.82 -5.98
N PRO A 81 -9.45 11.45 -6.30
CA PRO A 81 -8.87 11.31 -7.63
C PRO A 81 -8.47 9.86 -7.91
N ASP A 82 -8.61 9.44 -9.16
CA ASP A 82 -8.03 8.19 -9.62
C ASP A 82 -6.50 8.23 -9.49
N VAL A 83 -5.90 7.11 -9.16
CA VAL A 83 -4.45 6.97 -9.07
C VAL A 83 -3.97 5.99 -10.13
N LEU A 84 -3.08 6.46 -11.00
CA LEU A 84 -2.39 5.59 -11.95
C LEU A 84 -1.06 5.15 -11.32
N MET A 85 -1.05 3.92 -10.83
CA MET A 85 0.09 3.33 -10.13
C MET A 85 0.97 2.55 -11.11
N HIS A 86 2.21 2.99 -11.29
CA HIS A 86 3.24 2.23 -12.00
C HIS A 86 3.93 1.32 -10.98
N VAL A 87 3.78 0.02 -11.12
CA VAL A 87 4.39 -0.95 -10.22
C VAL A 87 5.56 -1.66 -10.92
N PHE A 88 6.73 -1.57 -10.31
CA PHE A 88 7.95 -2.21 -10.79
C PHE A 88 8.29 -3.45 -9.95
N ARG A 89 8.99 -4.42 -10.55
CA ARG A 89 9.85 -5.33 -9.81
C ARG A 89 11.17 -4.63 -9.55
N ALA A 90 11.67 -4.73 -8.33
CA ALA A 90 12.93 -4.11 -7.93
C ALA A 90 13.82 -5.10 -7.18
N GLU A 91 15.11 -4.93 -7.34
CA GLU A 91 16.16 -5.63 -6.60
C GLU A 91 16.94 -4.66 -5.73
N ILE A 92 17.42 -5.16 -4.59
CA ILE A 92 18.22 -4.40 -3.65
C ILE A 92 19.68 -4.43 -4.07
N ASP A 93 20.27 -3.25 -4.21
CA ASP A 93 21.70 -3.08 -4.48
C ASP A 93 22.51 -2.88 -3.19
N GLY A 94 21.89 -2.39 -2.15
CA GLY A 94 22.54 -2.15 -0.87
C GLY A 94 21.62 -1.56 0.19
N GLY A 95 22.14 -1.48 1.40
CA GLY A 95 21.43 -0.96 2.56
C GLY A 95 20.67 -2.03 3.34
N GLU A 96 20.21 -1.64 4.52
CA GLU A 96 19.35 -2.43 5.38
C GLU A 96 17.99 -1.71 5.51
N PRO A 97 16.87 -2.43 5.44
CA PRO A 97 15.56 -1.79 5.58
C PRO A 97 15.41 -1.13 6.95
N SER A 98 15.06 0.14 6.94
CA SER A 98 14.76 0.89 8.15
C SER A 98 13.65 1.90 7.88
N VAL A 99 12.89 2.26 8.92
CA VAL A 99 11.85 3.29 8.79
C VAL A 99 12.53 4.66 8.73
N ASN A 100 12.68 5.19 7.51
CA ASN A 100 13.30 6.49 7.26
C ASN A 100 12.30 7.65 7.24
N SER A 101 11.02 7.36 7.06
CA SER A 101 9.95 8.36 7.06
C SER A 101 8.94 8.06 8.17
N PRO A 102 9.32 8.24 9.45
CA PRO A 102 8.49 7.81 10.59
C PRO A 102 7.17 8.58 10.72
N GLY A 103 7.06 9.76 10.12
CA GLY A 103 5.81 10.51 10.06
C GLY A 103 4.74 9.86 9.18
N ARG A 104 5.13 9.08 8.19
CA ARG A 104 4.26 8.42 7.23
C ARG A 104 4.19 6.91 7.43
N ILE A 105 5.31 6.28 7.70
CA ILE A 105 5.47 4.83 7.83
C ILE A 105 5.70 4.47 9.29
N SER A 106 4.91 3.55 9.81
CA SER A 106 5.07 3.05 11.19
C SER A 106 5.93 1.80 11.29
N ARG A 107 5.91 0.96 10.24
CA ARG A 107 6.63 -0.31 10.20
C ARG A 107 7.06 -0.67 8.79
N LEU A 108 8.19 -1.35 8.70
CA LEU A 108 8.62 -2.13 7.53
C LEU A 108 8.71 -3.60 7.94
N SER A 109 8.28 -4.49 7.08
CA SER A 109 8.35 -5.92 7.37
C SER A 109 8.36 -6.75 6.09
N TRP A 110 9.09 -7.87 6.14
CA TRP A 110 9.08 -8.89 5.11
C TRP A 110 7.92 -9.86 5.36
N HIS A 111 7.17 -10.16 4.33
CA HIS A 111 6.03 -11.07 4.40
C HIS A 111 6.07 -12.12 3.30
N ASP A 112 5.73 -13.35 3.67
CA ASP A 112 5.47 -14.39 2.71
C ASP A 112 4.26 -14.01 1.86
N PRO A 113 4.32 -14.11 0.52
CA PRO A 113 3.19 -13.80 -0.35
C PRO A 113 1.91 -14.61 -0.06
N ASP A 114 2.06 -15.80 0.54
CA ASP A 114 0.93 -16.65 0.96
C ASP A 114 0.35 -16.25 2.33
N MET A 115 1.02 -15.36 3.05
CA MET A 115 0.65 -14.92 4.41
C MET A 115 0.71 -13.40 4.54
N LEU A 116 0.04 -12.70 3.64
CA LEU A 116 0.03 -11.23 3.65
C LEU A 116 -0.76 -10.67 4.83
N PRO A 117 -0.31 -9.55 5.41
CA PRO A 117 -1.01 -8.92 6.53
C PRO A 117 -2.28 -8.20 6.05
N GLU A 118 -3.21 -8.02 6.98
CA GLU A 118 -4.43 -7.22 6.77
C GLU A 118 -4.46 -6.05 7.79
N PRO A 119 -5.08 -4.92 7.45
CA PRO A 119 -5.63 -4.56 6.13
C PRO A 119 -4.53 -4.11 5.16
N MET A 120 -4.75 -4.35 3.87
CA MET A 120 -3.80 -4.05 2.81
C MET A 120 -4.45 -3.20 1.71
N THR A 121 -3.67 -2.34 1.06
CA THR A 121 -4.18 -1.58 -0.08
C THR A 121 -4.55 -2.53 -1.23
N PRO A 122 -5.66 -2.25 -1.96
CA PRO A 122 -6.09 -3.08 -3.08
C PRO A 122 -5.03 -3.22 -4.17
N THR A 123 -4.32 -2.14 -4.48
CA THR A 123 -3.24 -2.14 -5.49
C THR A 123 -2.10 -3.05 -5.08
N ALA A 124 -1.66 -3.01 -3.82
CA ALA A 124 -0.59 -3.90 -3.32
C ALA A 124 -1.01 -5.37 -3.42
N ARG A 125 -2.23 -5.68 -3.03
CA ARG A 125 -2.80 -7.04 -3.13
C ARG A 125 -2.78 -7.57 -4.56
N ALA A 126 -3.28 -6.78 -5.51
CA ALA A 126 -3.31 -7.14 -6.92
C ALA A 126 -1.91 -7.29 -7.52
N ALA A 127 -1.01 -6.34 -7.23
CA ALA A 127 0.34 -6.35 -7.76
C ALA A 127 1.17 -7.53 -7.24
N ILE A 128 1.08 -7.86 -5.96
CA ILE A 128 1.77 -9.02 -5.39
C ILE A 128 1.26 -10.32 -6.02
N ALA A 129 -0.04 -10.46 -6.21
CA ALA A 129 -0.61 -11.63 -6.88
C ALA A 129 -0.10 -11.78 -8.32
N ASP A 130 -0.02 -10.69 -9.06
CA ASP A 130 0.53 -10.70 -10.42
C ASP A 130 2.03 -11.02 -10.44
N ALA A 131 2.79 -10.48 -9.49
CA ALA A 131 4.22 -10.76 -9.37
C ALA A 131 4.50 -12.23 -9.05
N VAL A 132 3.76 -12.82 -8.12
CA VAL A 132 3.86 -14.24 -7.76
C VAL A 132 3.50 -15.14 -8.93
N ALA A 133 2.51 -14.75 -9.74
CA ALA A 133 2.12 -15.47 -10.95
C ALA A 133 3.11 -15.31 -12.12
N GLY A 134 4.18 -14.55 -11.95
CA GLY A 134 5.19 -14.30 -12.98
C GLY A 134 4.71 -13.43 -14.14
N ARG A 135 3.68 -12.61 -13.93
CA ARG A 135 3.15 -11.72 -14.96
C ARG A 135 4.01 -10.46 -15.11
N SER A 136 3.97 -9.87 -16.30
CA SER A 136 4.57 -8.58 -16.64
C SER A 136 3.68 -7.84 -17.63
N GLY A 137 3.80 -6.50 -17.66
CA GLY A 137 3.00 -5.68 -18.57
C GLY A 137 1.51 -5.73 -18.29
N VAL A 138 1.13 -5.87 -17.03
CA VAL A 138 -0.27 -5.98 -16.60
C VAL A 138 -0.95 -4.61 -16.67
N LEU A 139 -2.18 -4.59 -17.15
CA LEU A 139 -3.07 -3.42 -17.05
C LEU A 139 -4.30 -3.83 -16.26
N ARG A 140 -4.53 -3.19 -15.12
CA ARG A 140 -5.69 -3.47 -14.27
C ARG A 140 -6.36 -2.21 -13.78
N GLU A 141 -7.67 -2.27 -13.71
CA GLU A 141 -8.47 -1.40 -12.87
C GLU A 141 -8.68 -2.07 -11.51
N VAL A 142 -8.43 -1.34 -10.44
CA VAL A 142 -8.56 -1.80 -9.06
C VAL A 142 -9.46 -0.81 -8.33
N GLN A 143 -10.46 -1.31 -7.64
CA GLN A 143 -11.36 -0.45 -6.85
C GLN A 143 -10.85 -0.32 -5.42
N ARG A 144 -10.99 0.89 -4.86
CA ARG A 144 -10.79 1.09 -3.43
C ARG A 144 -11.75 0.23 -2.64
N ASP A 145 -11.26 -0.34 -1.55
CA ASP A 145 -12.11 -1.03 -0.60
C ASP A 145 -13.07 0.00 0.00
N LYS A 146 -14.34 -0.38 0.14
CA LYS A 146 -15.27 0.43 0.93
C LYS A 146 -14.82 0.37 2.38
N GLU A 147 -14.66 1.53 2.99
CA GLU A 147 -14.45 1.56 4.44
C GLU A 147 -15.66 0.95 5.13
N PRO A 148 -15.45 0.09 6.14
CA PRO A 148 -16.56 -0.36 6.98
C PRO A 148 -17.21 0.88 7.59
N GLU A 149 -18.54 0.99 7.46
CA GLU A 149 -19.29 2.01 8.18
C GLU A 149 -18.93 1.87 9.66
N LEU A 150 -18.38 2.93 10.25
CA LEU A 150 -18.23 2.99 11.69
C LEU A 150 -19.64 2.86 12.27
N PRO A 151 -19.90 1.98 13.23
CA PRO A 151 -21.19 1.94 13.88
C PRO A 151 -21.50 3.35 14.42
N ASP A 152 -22.70 3.83 14.11
CA ASP A 152 -23.16 5.12 14.60
C ASP A 152 -22.93 5.20 16.09
N ALA A 153 -22.33 6.31 16.55
CA ALA A 153 -22.01 6.50 17.96
C ALA A 153 -23.25 6.44 18.90
N ASP A 154 -24.44 6.43 18.32
CA ASP A 154 -25.71 6.33 19.05
C ASP A 154 -26.09 4.90 19.49
N ASP A 155 -25.44 3.85 18.94
CA ASP A 155 -25.71 2.47 19.36
C ASP A 155 -24.85 2.01 20.56
N ALA A 156 -23.90 2.82 21.02
CA ALA A 156 -23.03 2.46 22.14
C ALA A 156 -23.70 2.58 23.53
N ASP A 157 -24.87 3.20 23.63
CA ASP A 157 -25.60 3.39 24.91
C ASP A 157 -26.72 2.36 25.16
N ALA A 158 -26.93 1.37 24.32
CA ALA A 158 -28.07 0.47 24.42
C ALA A 158 -27.84 -0.84 25.22
N GLU A 159 -26.64 -1.11 25.76
CA GLU A 159 -26.41 -2.28 26.59
C GLU A 159 -25.63 -1.97 27.88
N GLN A 160 -26.27 -1.32 28.82
CA GLN A 160 -25.94 -1.55 30.22
C GLN A 160 -26.88 -2.64 30.77
N PRO A 161 -26.39 -3.82 31.09
CA PRO A 161 -27.18 -4.76 31.87
C PRO A 161 -27.34 -4.17 33.28
N ALA A 162 -28.58 -3.98 33.68
CA ALA A 162 -28.92 -3.61 35.04
C ALA A 162 -28.27 -4.61 36.03
N ALA A 163 -27.36 -4.10 36.85
CA ALA A 163 -26.81 -4.89 37.93
C ALA A 163 -27.96 -5.31 38.87
N ALA A 164 -28.28 -6.58 38.84
CA ALA A 164 -29.16 -7.18 39.83
C ALA A 164 -28.48 -7.11 41.21
N LEU A 165 -28.98 -6.28 42.09
CA LEU A 165 -28.72 -6.35 43.51
C LEU A 165 -29.28 -7.68 44.04
N ALA A 166 -28.40 -8.67 44.19
CA ALA A 166 -28.70 -9.82 45.02
C ALA A 166 -28.25 -9.54 46.46
N ARG A 167 -29.18 -9.65 47.36
CA ARG A 167 -28.93 -9.64 48.82
C ARG A 167 -28.15 -10.88 49.22
#